data_72ca933c11b7f3b19bd47ff665f73dca
#
_entry.id   72ca933c11b7f3b19bd47ff665f73dca
#
_cell.length_a   1.000
_cell.length_b   1.000
_cell.length_c   1.000
_cell.angle_alpha   90.00
_cell.angle_beta   90.00
_cell.angle_gamma   90.00
#
_symmetry.space_group_name_H-M   'P 1'
#
loop_
_entity.id
_entity.type
_entity.pdbx_description
1 polymer ?
#
loop_
_entity_poly.entity_id
_entity_poly.type
_entity_poly.pdbx_seq_one_letter_code
_entity_poly.pdbx_strand_id
1 'polypeptide(L)'
;MPFSAPAHELTLVDSRPHVAPQPHQTPRRTPLALWHLLSLDAPTVAALWTWFIARCSGLHLPWTPVAAMFVAVWMLYAADRLLDARAEASAAELEERHRFHHRHKRAFLTGIVIASIVLAALLHRLDGVALHLQSLLASLLFAYFFLIHIFPATPLAAETGAHRLPKELAVGIFFPAAVFVPTVARQPHLRALLTPDAMLFAAVCTLNCLFLYAWEHPGQRSSAHWTTRFATRHLASMSCITAILSFTLALLEHRHSSAPTWLLALACGCSASLLLLLHTQRRHLAAIHLRAAADLALLTPALLAPLARVFAR
;
A
#
# COMPACT_ATOMS: atom_id res chain seq x y z
N MET A 1 59.11 -33.94 41.58
CA MET A 1 57.66 -34.15 41.60
C MET A 1 57.02 -33.06 42.45
N PRO A 2 56.27 -32.12 41.93
CA PRO A 2 55.37 -31.32 42.73
C PRO A 2 53.94 -31.68 42.41
N PHE A 3 53.14 -31.85 43.44
CA PHE A 3 51.67 -32.08 43.39
C PHE A 3 50.94 -30.85 42.92
N SER A 4 50.15 -30.98 41.88
CA SER A 4 49.16 -30.01 41.44
C SER A 4 47.83 -30.28 42.13
N ALA A 5 47.30 -29.33 42.88
CA ALA A 5 45.97 -29.38 43.45
C ALA A 5 44.93 -28.92 42.39
N PRO A 6 43.74 -29.51 42.36
CA PRO A 6 42.68 -29.11 41.40
C PRO A 6 42.01 -27.82 41.90
N ALA A 7 41.90 -26.83 41.01
CA ALA A 7 41.11 -25.62 41.24
C ALA A 7 39.60 -25.99 41.29
N HIS A 8 38.96 -25.69 42.43
CA HIS A 8 37.50 -25.72 42.55
C HIS A 8 36.91 -24.54 41.77
N GLU A 9 36.29 -24.83 40.67
CA GLU A 9 35.50 -23.90 39.91
C GLU A 9 34.18 -23.63 40.66
N LEU A 10 34.10 -22.45 41.28
CA LEU A 10 32.91 -21.95 41.95
C LEU A 10 31.90 -21.53 40.83
N THR A 11 30.98 -22.42 40.50
CA THR A 11 29.82 -22.09 39.69
C THR A 11 28.91 -21.12 40.46
N LEU A 12 29.01 -19.83 40.12
CA LEU A 12 28.04 -18.81 40.54
C LEU A 12 26.67 -19.18 39.93
N VAL A 13 25.80 -19.73 40.76
CA VAL A 13 24.38 -19.90 40.42
C VAL A 13 23.77 -18.52 40.29
N ASP A 14 23.50 -18.11 39.03
CA ASP A 14 22.84 -16.84 38.71
C ASP A 14 21.38 -16.89 39.21
N SER A 15 21.18 -16.36 40.41
CA SER A 15 19.86 -16.27 41.08
C SER A 15 19.05 -15.09 40.55
N ARG A 16 18.94 -14.97 39.23
CA ARG A 16 17.95 -14.01 38.67
C ARG A 16 16.55 -14.55 38.93
N PRO A 17 15.67 -13.76 39.56
CA PRO A 17 14.30 -14.19 39.75
C PRO A 17 13.67 -14.46 38.37
N HIS A 18 13.17 -15.66 38.17
CA HIS A 18 12.32 -16.02 37.03
C HIS A 18 11.08 -15.10 37.06
N VAL A 19 11.14 -13.97 36.32
CA VAL A 19 9.96 -13.16 36.07
C VAL A 19 9.05 -14.03 35.21
N ALA A 20 7.98 -14.54 35.82
CA ALA A 20 6.95 -15.28 35.11
C ALA A 20 6.49 -14.42 33.91
N PRO A 21 6.35 -15.01 32.70
CA PRO A 21 5.84 -14.29 31.55
C PRO A 21 4.49 -13.71 31.93
N GLN A 22 4.38 -12.38 31.96
CA GLN A 22 3.09 -11.74 32.18
C GLN A 22 2.15 -12.22 31.08
N PRO A 23 0.91 -12.64 31.41
CA PRO A 23 -0.05 -13.02 30.41
C PRO A 23 -0.20 -11.86 29.44
N HIS A 24 0.22 -12.06 28.18
CA HIS A 24 0.02 -11.10 27.10
C HIS A 24 -1.47 -10.78 27.03
N GLN A 25 -1.88 -9.71 27.67
CA GLN A 25 -3.19 -9.12 27.46
C GLN A 25 -3.24 -8.80 25.97
N THR A 26 -4.05 -9.55 25.23
CA THR A 26 -4.31 -9.24 23.82
C THR A 26 -4.86 -7.82 23.78
N PRO A 27 -4.11 -6.83 23.26
CA PRO A 27 -4.58 -5.46 23.24
C PRO A 27 -5.92 -5.43 22.52
N ARG A 28 -6.94 -4.76 23.10
CA ARG A 28 -8.23 -4.56 22.44
C ARG A 28 -7.96 -3.98 21.07
N ARG A 29 -8.28 -4.73 20.00
CA ARG A 29 -8.04 -4.32 18.64
C ARG A 29 -8.89 -3.08 18.36
N THR A 30 -8.23 -1.97 18.05
CA THR A 30 -8.92 -0.76 17.63
C THR A 30 -9.62 -0.98 16.28
N PRO A 31 -10.71 -0.27 15.96
CA PRO A 31 -11.35 -0.36 14.64
C PRO A 31 -10.38 -0.12 13.50
N LEU A 32 -9.41 0.79 13.67
CA LEU A 32 -8.37 1.09 12.71
C LEU A 32 -7.44 -0.12 12.48
N ALA A 33 -7.04 -0.81 13.54
CA ALA A 33 -6.23 -2.01 13.43
C ALA A 33 -7.00 -3.15 12.72
N LEU A 34 -8.31 -3.30 13.00
CA LEU A 34 -9.15 -4.28 12.31
C LEU A 34 -9.31 -3.96 10.82
N TRP A 35 -9.52 -2.71 10.45
CA TRP A 35 -9.59 -2.26 9.06
C TRP A 35 -8.32 -2.66 8.28
N HIS A 36 -7.14 -2.44 8.86
CA HIS A 36 -5.87 -2.86 8.30
C HIS A 36 -5.71 -4.38 8.26
N LEU A 37 -6.03 -5.10 9.35
CA LEU A 37 -5.92 -6.56 9.44
C LEU A 37 -6.85 -7.29 8.45
N LEU A 38 -8.03 -6.73 8.16
CA LEU A 38 -8.96 -7.27 7.17
C LEU A 38 -8.59 -6.92 5.72
N SER A 39 -7.44 -6.28 5.48
CA SER A 39 -6.99 -5.82 4.16
C SER A 39 -7.98 -4.87 3.48
N LEU A 40 -8.70 -4.04 4.26
CA LEU A 40 -9.68 -3.09 3.74
C LEU A 40 -9.09 -1.72 3.42
N ASP A 41 -7.84 -1.47 3.81
CA ASP A 41 -7.08 -0.24 3.60
C ASP A 41 -6.96 0.13 2.11
N ALA A 42 -6.21 -0.63 1.35
CA ALA A 42 -6.00 -0.38 -0.06
C ALA A 42 -7.28 -0.44 -0.93
N PRO A 43 -8.23 -1.38 -0.71
CA PRO A 43 -9.52 -1.36 -1.41
C PRO A 43 -10.33 -0.09 -1.19
N THR A 44 -10.34 0.43 0.05
CA THR A 44 -11.04 1.68 0.39
C THR A 44 -10.39 2.87 -0.35
N VAL A 45 -9.07 2.94 -0.35
CA VAL A 45 -8.33 3.95 -1.12
C VAL A 45 -8.67 3.85 -2.60
N ALA A 46 -8.60 2.64 -3.19
CA ALA A 46 -8.88 2.43 -4.61
C ALA A 46 -10.30 2.85 -5.02
N ALA A 47 -11.30 2.42 -4.28
CA ALA A 47 -12.69 2.76 -4.54
C ALA A 47 -12.94 4.27 -4.41
N LEU A 48 -12.41 4.89 -3.37
CA LEU A 48 -12.56 6.33 -3.12
C LEU A 48 -11.90 7.17 -4.22
N TRP A 49 -10.65 6.84 -4.60
CA TRP A 49 -9.95 7.54 -5.68
C TRP A 49 -10.63 7.34 -7.03
N THR A 50 -11.08 6.11 -7.36
CA THR A 50 -11.83 5.85 -8.60
C THR A 50 -13.07 6.74 -8.71
N TRP A 51 -13.84 6.84 -7.63
CA TRP A 51 -15.01 7.71 -7.58
C TRP A 51 -14.62 9.19 -7.65
N PHE A 52 -13.60 9.61 -6.91
CA PHE A 52 -13.18 11.00 -6.79
C PHE A 52 -12.63 11.55 -8.11
N ILE A 53 -11.80 10.78 -8.82
CA ILE A 53 -11.26 11.13 -10.14
C ILE A 53 -12.40 11.40 -11.12
N ALA A 54 -13.35 10.48 -11.21
CA ALA A 54 -14.51 10.66 -12.10
C ALA A 54 -15.30 11.92 -11.72
N ARG A 55 -15.55 12.13 -10.42
CA ARG A 55 -16.31 13.27 -9.93
C ARG A 55 -15.63 14.60 -10.22
N CYS A 56 -14.32 14.71 -10.00
CA CYS A 56 -13.53 15.90 -10.31
C CYS A 56 -13.42 16.15 -11.81
N SER A 57 -13.56 15.11 -12.63
CA SER A 57 -13.59 15.23 -14.10
C SER A 57 -15.00 15.52 -14.67
N GLY A 58 -15.99 15.83 -13.82
CA GLY A 58 -17.37 16.09 -14.25
C GLY A 58 -18.12 14.85 -14.70
N LEU A 59 -17.60 13.63 -14.42
CA LEU A 59 -18.19 12.38 -14.86
C LEU A 59 -19.04 11.74 -13.75
N HIS A 60 -20.25 11.33 -14.09
CA HIS A 60 -21.09 10.51 -13.20
C HIS A 60 -20.78 9.03 -13.41
N LEU A 61 -19.91 8.48 -12.56
CA LEU A 61 -19.55 7.06 -12.63
C LEU A 61 -20.61 6.23 -11.87
N PRO A 62 -21.21 5.19 -12.48
CA PRO A 62 -22.05 4.27 -11.74
C PRO A 62 -21.26 3.57 -10.64
N TRP A 63 -21.97 3.01 -9.65
CA TRP A 63 -21.34 2.33 -8.52
C TRP A 63 -20.55 1.08 -8.93
N THR A 64 -20.87 0.46 -10.07
CA THR A 64 -20.29 -0.82 -10.53
C THR A 64 -18.76 -0.78 -10.70
N PRO A 65 -18.15 0.19 -11.42
CA PRO A 65 -16.69 0.27 -11.53
C PRO A 65 -16.01 0.52 -10.17
N VAL A 66 -16.64 1.30 -9.29
CA VAL A 66 -16.11 1.58 -7.95
C VAL A 66 -16.12 0.33 -7.08
N ALA A 67 -17.23 -0.43 -7.11
CA ALA A 67 -17.33 -1.69 -6.40
C ALA A 67 -16.40 -2.77 -6.98
N ALA A 68 -16.29 -2.85 -8.31
CA ALA A 68 -15.36 -3.78 -8.96
C ALA A 68 -13.91 -3.49 -8.56
N MET A 69 -13.53 -2.21 -8.49
CA MET A 69 -12.20 -1.79 -8.03
C MET A 69 -11.95 -2.20 -6.57
N PHE A 70 -12.92 -1.94 -5.69
CA PHE A 70 -12.82 -2.36 -4.28
C PHE A 70 -12.60 -3.87 -4.15
N VAL A 71 -13.43 -4.67 -4.83
CA VAL A 71 -13.36 -6.14 -4.75
C VAL A 71 -12.06 -6.67 -5.34
N ALA A 72 -11.64 -6.17 -6.52
CA ALA A 72 -10.41 -6.60 -7.18
C ALA A 72 -9.17 -6.31 -6.32
N VAL A 73 -9.07 -5.10 -5.76
CA VAL A 73 -7.93 -4.71 -4.92
C VAL A 73 -7.95 -5.50 -3.60
N TRP A 74 -9.13 -5.74 -3.00
CA TRP A 74 -9.23 -6.57 -1.80
C TRP A 74 -8.73 -7.99 -2.04
N MET A 75 -9.13 -8.61 -3.16
CA MET A 75 -8.69 -9.96 -3.53
C MET A 75 -7.18 -10.02 -3.71
N LEU A 76 -6.60 -9.04 -4.41
CA LEU A 76 -5.16 -8.96 -4.65
C LEU A 76 -4.38 -8.85 -3.33
N TYR A 77 -4.79 -7.92 -2.45
CA TYR A 77 -4.13 -7.71 -1.16
C TYR A 77 -4.29 -8.90 -0.20
N ALA A 78 -5.47 -9.51 -0.15
CA ALA A 78 -5.70 -10.72 0.64
C ALA A 78 -4.86 -11.89 0.14
N ALA A 79 -4.73 -12.07 -1.18
CA ALA A 79 -3.91 -13.09 -1.79
C ALA A 79 -2.41 -12.86 -1.52
N ASP A 80 -1.92 -11.63 -1.70
CA ASP A 80 -0.53 -11.24 -1.42
C ASP A 80 -0.15 -11.59 0.04
N ARG A 81 -0.96 -11.19 1.00
CA ARG A 81 -0.72 -11.46 2.42
C ARG A 81 -0.76 -12.95 2.78
N LEU A 82 -1.62 -13.72 2.09
CA LEU A 82 -1.64 -15.18 2.27
C LEU A 82 -0.41 -15.87 1.68
N LEU A 83 0.13 -15.37 0.57
CA LEU A 83 1.34 -15.87 -0.07
C LEU A 83 2.58 -15.52 0.75
N ASP A 84 2.70 -14.26 1.20
CA ASP A 84 3.79 -13.81 2.07
C ASP A 84 3.82 -14.63 3.37
N ALA A 85 2.64 -14.88 3.99
CA ALA A 85 2.54 -15.72 5.19
C ALA A 85 2.96 -17.19 5.00
N ARG A 86 3.03 -17.69 3.75
CA ARG A 86 3.56 -19.03 3.43
C ARG A 86 5.08 -19.03 3.23
N ALA A 87 5.64 -17.93 2.75
CA ALA A 87 7.06 -17.82 2.44
C ALA A 87 7.92 -17.70 3.70
N GLU A 88 7.37 -17.17 4.80
CA GLU A 88 8.08 -17.00 6.06
C GLU A 88 8.09 -18.34 6.84
N ALA A 89 9.28 -18.92 6.98
CA ALA A 89 9.48 -20.28 7.51
C ALA A 89 9.21 -20.44 9.02
N SER A 90 9.13 -19.34 9.81
CA SER A 90 8.93 -19.37 11.25
C SER A 90 7.73 -18.52 11.67
N ALA A 91 6.73 -19.16 12.30
CA ALA A 91 5.56 -18.48 12.84
C ALA A 91 5.90 -17.46 13.95
N ALA A 92 7.08 -17.54 14.55
CA ALA A 92 7.55 -16.61 15.60
C ALA A 92 8.02 -15.27 15.02
N GLU A 93 8.50 -15.26 13.78
CA GLU A 93 9.02 -14.06 13.09
C GLU A 93 7.95 -13.34 12.28
N LEU A 94 6.78 -14.00 12.08
CA LEU A 94 5.66 -13.41 11.34
C LEU A 94 5.18 -12.11 11.96
N GLU A 95 5.07 -11.08 11.16
CA GLU A 95 4.39 -9.85 11.54
C GLU A 95 2.93 -10.11 11.95
N GLU A 96 2.34 -9.24 12.79
CA GLU A 96 0.99 -9.43 13.32
C GLU A 96 -0.07 -9.61 12.21
N ARG A 97 0.07 -8.91 11.07
CA ARG A 97 -0.83 -9.04 9.91
C ARG A 97 -0.74 -10.42 9.25
N HIS A 98 0.48 -10.97 9.09
CA HIS A 98 0.71 -12.28 8.48
C HIS A 98 0.19 -13.40 9.38
N ARG A 99 0.43 -13.27 10.70
CA ARG A 99 -0.15 -14.18 11.71
C ARG A 99 -1.67 -14.18 11.69
N PHE A 100 -2.29 -13.01 11.54
CA PHE A 100 -3.74 -12.89 11.45
C PHE A 100 -4.29 -13.62 10.21
N HIS A 101 -3.70 -13.39 9.03
CA HIS A 101 -4.10 -14.06 7.79
C HIS A 101 -3.85 -15.56 7.84
N HIS A 102 -2.70 -15.99 8.36
CA HIS A 102 -2.40 -17.41 8.54
C HIS A 102 -3.42 -18.10 9.45
N ARG A 103 -3.76 -17.49 10.58
CA ARG A 103 -4.77 -18.02 11.52
C ARG A 103 -6.16 -18.12 10.90
N HIS A 104 -6.54 -17.16 10.04
CA HIS A 104 -7.86 -17.08 9.41
C HIS A 104 -7.84 -17.48 7.92
N LYS A 105 -6.83 -18.23 7.47
CA LYS A 105 -6.61 -18.55 6.05
C LYS A 105 -7.84 -19.13 5.34
N ARG A 106 -8.61 -20.00 6.01
CA ARG A 106 -9.83 -20.57 5.42
C ARG A 106 -10.88 -19.50 5.14
N ALA A 107 -11.09 -18.57 6.08
CA ALA A 107 -12.04 -17.48 5.92
C ALA A 107 -11.62 -16.54 4.77
N PHE A 108 -10.33 -16.20 4.66
CA PHE A 108 -9.82 -15.39 3.55
C PHE A 108 -9.92 -16.11 2.20
N LEU A 109 -9.60 -17.41 2.13
CA LEU A 109 -9.75 -18.19 0.90
C LEU A 109 -11.22 -18.28 0.47
N THR A 110 -12.14 -18.55 1.39
CA THR A 110 -13.59 -18.53 1.10
C THR A 110 -14.03 -17.15 0.66
N GLY A 111 -13.55 -16.10 1.33
CA GLY A 111 -13.82 -14.70 0.93
C GLY A 111 -13.32 -14.39 -0.47
N ILE A 112 -12.13 -14.85 -0.87
CA ILE A 112 -11.58 -14.68 -2.22
C ILE A 112 -12.46 -15.40 -3.25
N VAL A 113 -12.92 -16.62 -2.97
CA VAL A 113 -13.83 -17.34 -3.88
C VAL A 113 -15.14 -16.59 -4.08
N ILE A 114 -15.77 -16.13 -2.99
CA ILE A 114 -17.01 -15.33 -3.07
C ILE A 114 -16.76 -14.01 -3.82
N ALA A 115 -15.67 -13.32 -3.50
CA ALA A 115 -15.28 -12.09 -4.16
C ALA A 115 -15.00 -12.28 -5.66
N SER A 116 -14.44 -13.42 -6.08
CA SER A 116 -14.24 -13.77 -7.49
C SER A 116 -15.57 -13.86 -8.24
N ILE A 117 -16.58 -14.49 -7.63
CA ILE A 117 -17.93 -14.59 -8.22
C ILE A 117 -18.55 -13.20 -8.33
N VAL A 118 -18.47 -12.41 -7.26
CA VAL A 118 -18.99 -11.03 -7.23
C VAL A 118 -18.26 -10.18 -8.27
N LEU A 119 -16.94 -10.27 -8.37
CA LEU A 119 -16.15 -9.53 -9.35
C LEU A 119 -16.54 -9.92 -10.77
N ALA A 120 -16.69 -11.21 -11.08
CA ALA A 120 -17.16 -11.67 -12.40
C ALA A 120 -18.52 -11.07 -12.77
N ALA A 121 -19.47 -11.03 -11.84
CA ALA A 121 -20.77 -10.42 -12.03
C ALA A 121 -20.71 -8.89 -12.25
N LEU A 122 -19.80 -8.20 -11.55
CA LEU A 122 -19.55 -6.76 -11.72
C LEU A 122 -18.86 -6.46 -13.06
N LEU A 123 -17.87 -7.26 -13.46
CA LEU A 123 -17.13 -7.09 -14.70
C LEU A 123 -18.05 -7.21 -15.92
N HIS A 124 -19.04 -8.12 -15.87
CA HIS A 124 -20.04 -8.26 -16.94
C HIS A 124 -20.87 -6.99 -17.19
N ARG A 125 -20.91 -6.07 -16.23
CA ARG A 125 -21.63 -4.79 -16.31
C ARG A 125 -20.75 -3.60 -16.65
N LEU A 126 -19.45 -3.81 -16.90
CA LEU A 126 -18.53 -2.75 -17.30
C LEU A 126 -18.61 -2.48 -18.80
N ASP A 127 -18.27 -1.25 -19.17
CA ASP A 127 -18.10 -0.88 -20.58
C ASP A 127 -16.95 -1.67 -21.20
N GLY A 128 -17.08 -2.12 -22.44
CA GLY A 128 -16.10 -2.97 -23.12
C GLY A 128 -14.68 -2.40 -23.15
N VAL A 129 -14.53 -1.08 -23.35
CA VAL A 129 -13.22 -0.41 -23.33
C VAL A 129 -12.60 -0.46 -21.93
N ALA A 130 -13.39 -0.16 -20.89
CA ALA A 130 -12.92 -0.23 -19.51
C ALA A 130 -12.54 -1.66 -19.14
N LEU A 131 -13.34 -2.65 -19.54
CA LEU A 131 -13.06 -4.06 -19.30
C LEU A 131 -11.77 -4.51 -19.99
N HIS A 132 -11.54 -4.11 -21.24
CA HIS A 132 -10.32 -4.45 -21.97
C HIS A 132 -9.06 -3.86 -21.31
N LEU A 133 -9.08 -2.58 -20.95
CA LEU A 133 -7.95 -1.92 -20.29
C LEU A 133 -7.69 -2.51 -18.90
N GLN A 134 -8.73 -2.81 -18.12
CA GLN A 134 -8.59 -3.44 -16.81
C GLN A 134 -8.05 -4.87 -16.93
N SER A 135 -8.51 -5.63 -17.94
CA SER A 135 -8.02 -7.00 -18.18
C SER A 135 -6.56 -7.01 -18.60
N LEU A 136 -6.13 -6.08 -19.45
CA LEU A 136 -4.73 -5.92 -19.82
C LEU A 136 -3.88 -5.60 -18.60
N LEU A 137 -4.30 -4.61 -17.79
CA LEU A 137 -3.60 -4.22 -16.58
C LEU A 137 -3.52 -5.37 -15.55
N ALA A 138 -4.63 -6.10 -15.37
CA ALA A 138 -4.69 -7.26 -14.49
C ALA A 138 -3.76 -8.37 -14.97
N SER A 139 -3.68 -8.61 -16.29
CA SER A 139 -2.77 -9.61 -16.87
C SER A 139 -1.31 -9.25 -16.65
N LEU A 140 -0.94 -7.98 -16.84
CA LEU A 140 0.41 -7.49 -16.57
C LEU A 140 0.77 -7.60 -15.09
N LEU A 141 -0.15 -7.23 -14.20
CA LEU A 141 0.03 -7.34 -12.75
C LEU A 141 0.15 -8.79 -12.33
N PHE A 142 -0.67 -9.69 -12.88
CA PHE A 142 -0.60 -11.13 -12.61
C PHE A 142 0.73 -11.72 -13.10
N ALA A 143 1.19 -11.36 -14.29
CA ALA A 143 2.49 -11.76 -14.80
C ALA A 143 3.63 -11.31 -13.89
N TYR A 144 3.58 -10.05 -13.40
CA TYR A 144 4.54 -9.52 -12.42
C TYR A 144 4.49 -10.32 -11.10
N PHE A 145 3.31 -10.60 -10.59
CA PHE A 145 3.10 -11.38 -9.35
C PHE A 145 3.65 -12.81 -9.49
N PHE A 146 3.36 -13.45 -10.63
CA PHE A 146 3.87 -14.78 -10.97
C PHE A 146 5.41 -14.79 -11.02
N LEU A 147 6.00 -13.79 -11.67
CA LEU A 147 7.44 -13.65 -11.77
C LEU A 147 8.12 -13.51 -10.41
N ILE A 148 7.53 -12.77 -9.48
CA ILE A 148 8.10 -12.57 -8.14
C ILE A 148 8.02 -13.84 -7.29
N HIS A 149 6.88 -14.55 -7.33
CA HIS A 149 6.62 -15.66 -6.41
C HIS A 149 7.12 -17.03 -6.91
N ILE A 150 7.18 -17.25 -8.24
CA ILE A 150 7.58 -18.54 -8.80
C ILE A 150 9.05 -18.59 -9.15
N PHE A 151 9.65 -17.46 -9.52
CA PHE A 151 11.09 -17.39 -9.74
C PHE A 151 11.75 -16.64 -8.58
N PRO A 152 11.97 -17.29 -7.43
CA PRO A 152 12.73 -16.68 -6.34
C PRO A 152 14.11 -16.28 -6.89
N ALA A 153 14.65 -15.17 -6.40
CA ALA A 153 15.97 -14.74 -6.79
C ALA A 153 16.95 -15.86 -6.53
N THR A 154 17.66 -16.34 -7.57
CA THR A 154 18.81 -17.21 -7.37
C THR A 154 19.84 -16.48 -6.50
N PRO A 155 20.64 -17.17 -5.67
CA PRO A 155 21.66 -16.53 -4.84
C PRO A 155 22.52 -15.53 -5.63
N LEU A 156 22.86 -15.87 -6.88
CA LEU A 156 23.61 -15.02 -7.79
C LEU A 156 22.85 -13.74 -8.21
N ALA A 157 21.54 -13.83 -8.40
CA ALA A 157 20.69 -12.67 -8.71
C ALA A 157 20.41 -11.81 -7.47
N ALA A 158 20.48 -12.37 -6.27
CA ALA A 158 20.44 -11.63 -5.02
C ALA A 158 21.70 -10.80 -4.81
N GLU A 159 22.87 -11.33 -5.16
CA GLU A 159 24.15 -10.60 -5.08
C GLU A 159 24.26 -9.46 -6.08
N THR A 160 23.73 -9.62 -7.29
CA THR A 160 23.79 -8.59 -8.33
C THR A 160 22.72 -7.53 -8.22
N GLY A 161 21.72 -7.68 -7.35
CA GLY A 161 20.59 -6.73 -7.22
C GLY A 161 19.80 -6.51 -8.51
N ALA A 162 19.98 -7.42 -9.47
CA ALA A 162 19.65 -7.19 -10.85
C ALA A 162 18.19 -7.55 -11.18
N HIS A 163 17.53 -6.60 -11.79
CA HIS A 163 16.51 -6.75 -12.84
C HIS A 163 15.06 -7.01 -12.43
N ARG A 164 14.67 -6.94 -11.16
CA ARG A 164 13.24 -6.95 -10.80
C ARG A 164 12.77 -5.55 -10.44
N LEU A 165 11.63 -5.14 -11.00
CA LEU A 165 10.98 -3.92 -10.58
C LEU A 165 10.67 -4.01 -9.08
N PRO A 166 11.15 -3.10 -8.23
CA PRO A 166 10.84 -3.10 -6.81
C PRO A 166 9.32 -3.10 -6.58
N LYS A 167 8.84 -3.84 -5.58
CA LYS A 167 7.40 -3.97 -5.27
C LYS A 167 6.75 -2.60 -5.07
N GLU A 168 7.48 -1.67 -4.48
CA GLU A 168 7.03 -0.29 -4.22
C GLU A 168 6.76 0.48 -5.52
N LEU A 169 7.61 0.32 -6.53
CA LEU A 169 7.42 0.94 -7.84
C LEU A 169 6.28 0.27 -8.61
N ALA A 170 6.16 -1.05 -8.51
CA ALA A 170 5.06 -1.77 -9.14
C ALA A 170 3.71 -1.29 -8.61
N VAL A 171 3.56 -1.18 -7.29
CA VAL A 171 2.34 -0.62 -6.68
C VAL A 171 2.13 0.82 -7.16
N GLY A 172 3.18 1.65 -7.18
CA GLY A 172 3.11 3.04 -7.65
C GLY A 172 2.69 3.20 -9.11
N ILE A 173 2.87 2.19 -9.95
CA ILE A 173 2.46 2.20 -11.37
C ILE A 173 1.08 1.59 -11.55
N PHE A 174 0.89 0.35 -11.08
CA PHE A 174 -0.32 -0.42 -11.35
C PHE A 174 -1.54 0.09 -10.60
N PHE A 175 -1.38 0.52 -9.36
CA PHE A 175 -2.50 0.98 -8.55
C PHE A 175 -3.11 2.29 -9.09
N PRO A 176 -2.34 3.37 -9.38
CA PRO A 176 -2.86 4.56 -10.03
C PRO A 176 -3.45 4.27 -11.41
N ALA A 177 -2.76 3.48 -12.24
CA ALA A 177 -3.30 3.11 -13.54
C ALA A 177 -4.69 2.47 -13.41
N ALA A 178 -4.87 1.54 -12.47
CA ALA A 178 -6.15 0.87 -12.25
C ALA A 178 -7.26 1.84 -11.86
N VAL A 179 -7.02 2.80 -10.97
CA VAL A 179 -8.07 3.72 -10.48
C VAL A 179 -8.43 4.81 -11.49
N PHE A 180 -7.51 5.17 -12.42
CA PHE A 180 -7.79 6.14 -13.48
C PHE A 180 -8.52 5.52 -14.69
N VAL A 181 -8.31 4.22 -14.97
CA VAL A 181 -8.93 3.52 -16.14
C VAL A 181 -10.44 3.74 -16.24
N PRO A 182 -11.28 3.63 -15.19
CA PRO A 182 -12.72 3.79 -15.34
C PRO A 182 -13.15 5.16 -15.87
N THR A 183 -12.40 6.21 -15.55
CA THR A 183 -12.64 7.58 -16.02
C THR A 183 -12.16 7.75 -17.46
N VAL A 184 -10.90 7.40 -17.73
CA VAL A 184 -10.28 7.64 -19.06
C VAL A 184 -10.80 6.68 -20.15
N ALA A 185 -11.37 5.53 -19.77
CA ALA A 185 -12.03 4.63 -20.71
C ALA A 185 -13.35 5.23 -21.25
N ARG A 186 -14.08 5.96 -20.39
CA ARG A 186 -15.34 6.64 -20.77
C ARG A 186 -15.11 7.96 -21.49
N GLN A 187 -14.05 8.67 -21.13
CA GLN A 187 -13.70 9.96 -21.73
C GLN A 187 -12.22 9.97 -22.14
N PRO A 188 -11.87 9.37 -23.29
CA PRO A 188 -10.49 9.22 -23.74
C PRO A 188 -9.72 10.54 -23.91
N HIS A 189 -10.42 11.63 -24.20
CA HIS A 189 -9.84 12.97 -24.35
C HIS A 189 -9.25 13.51 -23.02
N LEU A 190 -9.71 12.99 -21.86
CA LEU A 190 -9.17 13.36 -20.55
C LEU A 190 -7.79 12.74 -20.26
N ARG A 191 -7.31 11.79 -21.06
CA ARG A 191 -6.03 11.10 -20.80
C ARG A 191 -4.87 12.08 -20.61
N ALA A 192 -4.71 12.98 -21.58
CA ALA A 192 -3.63 13.97 -21.51
C ALA A 192 -3.79 14.94 -20.33
N LEU A 193 -5.03 15.38 -20.07
CA LEU A 193 -5.35 16.30 -18.99
C LEU A 193 -5.08 15.69 -17.61
N LEU A 194 -5.45 14.43 -17.39
CA LEU A 194 -5.32 13.74 -16.10
C LEU A 194 -3.94 13.08 -15.90
N THR A 195 -3.05 13.13 -16.91
CA THR A 195 -1.71 12.52 -16.81
C THR A 195 -0.88 13.11 -15.66
N PRO A 196 -0.79 14.44 -15.46
CA PRO A 196 -0.04 15.01 -14.34
C PRO A 196 -0.57 14.54 -12.98
N ASP A 197 -1.88 14.51 -12.78
CA ASP A 197 -2.52 14.02 -11.55
C ASP A 197 -2.24 12.53 -11.33
N ALA A 198 -2.29 11.72 -12.38
CA ALA A 198 -1.98 10.30 -12.31
C ALA A 198 -0.52 10.08 -11.91
N MET A 199 0.42 10.88 -12.41
CA MET A 199 1.84 10.82 -12.02
C MET A 199 2.05 11.25 -10.56
N LEU A 200 1.38 12.31 -10.10
CA LEU A 200 1.45 12.73 -8.71
C LEU A 200 0.86 11.67 -7.77
N PHE A 201 -0.26 11.07 -8.14
CA PHE A 201 -0.84 9.98 -7.36
C PHE A 201 0.06 8.72 -7.37
N ALA A 202 0.72 8.43 -8.49
CA ALA A 202 1.73 7.37 -8.58
C ALA A 202 2.91 7.64 -7.64
N ALA A 203 3.38 8.89 -7.57
CA ALA A 203 4.42 9.28 -6.63
C ALA A 203 3.96 9.11 -5.17
N VAL A 204 2.73 9.52 -4.82
CA VAL A 204 2.16 9.35 -3.48
C VAL A 204 2.04 7.88 -3.11
N CYS A 205 1.53 7.02 -4.00
CA CYS A 205 1.44 5.57 -3.76
C CYS A 205 2.83 4.93 -3.57
N THR A 206 3.81 5.33 -4.39
CA THR A 206 5.20 4.89 -4.24
C THR A 206 5.79 5.34 -2.91
N LEU A 207 5.59 6.61 -2.53
CA LEU A 207 6.03 7.16 -1.25
C LEU A 207 5.40 6.40 -0.08
N ASN A 208 4.11 6.09 -0.12
CA ASN A 208 3.44 5.29 0.92
C ASN A 208 4.17 3.95 1.13
N CYS A 209 4.43 3.21 0.07
CA CYS A 209 5.15 1.93 0.15
C CYS A 209 6.59 2.11 0.66
N LEU A 210 7.30 3.15 0.22
CA LEU A 210 8.67 3.43 0.64
C LEU A 210 8.77 3.85 2.11
N PHE A 211 7.80 4.62 2.62
CA PHE A 211 7.72 4.97 4.04
C PHE A 211 7.48 3.71 4.88
N LEU A 212 6.53 2.86 4.49
CA LEU A 212 6.27 1.59 5.16
C LEU A 212 7.53 0.72 5.18
N TYR A 213 8.19 0.54 4.03
CA TYR A 213 9.45 -0.21 3.95
C TYR A 213 10.52 0.36 4.89
N ALA A 214 10.71 1.67 4.92
CA ALA A 214 11.72 2.31 5.75
C ALA A 214 11.43 2.21 7.26
N TRP A 215 10.16 2.11 7.65
CA TRP A 215 9.76 1.95 9.05
C TRP A 215 9.90 0.51 9.54
N GLU A 216 9.68 -0.46 8.64
CA GLU A 216 9.72 -1.89 8.95
C GLU A 216 11.12 -2.47 8.93
N HIS A 217 12.03 -1.92 8.11
CA HIS A 217 13.37 -2.46 7.91
C HIS A 217 14.47 -1.44 8.30
N PRO A 218 14.52 -0.97 9.57
CA PRO A 218 15.45 0.09 9.96
C PRO A 218 16.93 -0.29 9.85
N GLY A 219 17.27 -1.60 9.83
CA GLY A 219 18.64 -2.12 9.76
C GLY A 219 19.03 -2.79 8.44
N GLN A 220 18.09 -3.16 7.60
CA GLN A 220 18.33 -4.02 6.41
C GLN A 220 18.50 -3.26 5.09
N ARG A 221 18.98 -2.01 5.15
CA ARG A 221 19.14 -1.17 3.94
C ARG A 221 20.14 -1.74 2.92
N SER A 222 21.06 -2.59 3.33
CA SER A 222 22.10 -3.17 2.46
C SER A 222 21.56 -4.19 1.46
N SER A 223 20.50 -4.92 1.81
CA SER A 223 19.90 -5.97 0.96
C SER A 223 18.84 -5.45 -0.01
N ALA A 224 18.40 -4.19 0.12
CA ALA A 224 17.41 -3.61 -0.76
C ALA A 224 17.98 -3.24 -2.14
N HIS A 225 17.11 -3.22 -3.16
CA HIS A 225 17.46 -2.71 -4.49
C HIS A 225 18.01 -1.28 -4.40
N TRP A 226 18.93 -0.91 -5.29
CA TRP A 226 19.61 0.40 -5.24
C TRP A 226 18.63 1.59 -5.30
N THR A 227 17.54 1.48 -6.09
CA THR A 227 16.49 2.51 -6.18
C THR A 227 15.76 2.69 -4.85
N THR A 228 15.41 1.59 -4.16
CA THR A 228 14.77 1.62 -2.84
C THR A 228 15.72 2.23 -1.81
N ARG A 229 17.01 1.88 -1.85
CA ARG A 229 18.03 2.49 -0.99
C ARG A 229 18.20 3.99 -1.21
N PHE A 230 18.24 4.41 -2.47
CA PHE A 230 18.30 5.83 -2.82
C PHE A 230 17.05 6.57 -2.32
N ALA A 231 15.86 6.05 -2.66
CA ALA A 231 14.59 6.65 -2.27
C ALA A 231 14.43 6.74 -0.74
N THR A 232 14.78 5.69 0.00
CA THR A 232 14.68 5.71 1.48
C THR A 232 15.62 6.70 2.15
N ARG A 233 16.74 7.05 1.52
CA ARG A 233 17.63 8.12 2.01
C ARG A 233 17.02 9.52 1.82
N HIS A 234 16.21 9.68 0.81
CA HIS A 234 15.66 10.98 0.38
C HIS A 234 14.15 11.10 0.58
N LEU A 235 13.54 10.22 1.40
CA LEU A 235 12.08 10.15 1.59
C LEU A 235 11.44 11.50 1.94
N ALA A 236 12.03 12.22 2.90
CA ALA A 236 11.51 13.52 3.31
C ALA A 236 11.56 14.53 2.14
N SER A 237 12.69 14.60 1.44
CA SER A 237 12.85 15.51 0.29
C SER A 237 11.90 15.13 -0.86
N MET A 238 11.76 13.84 -1.17
CA MET A 238 10.84 13.37 -2.20
C MET A 238 9.39 13.69 -1.84
N SER A 239 9.01 13.51 -0.57
CA SER A 239 7.67 13.85 -0.09
C SER A 239 7.41 15.37 -0.15
N CYS A 240 8.37 16.19 0.25
CA CYS A 240 8.29 17.65 0.11
C CYS A 240 8.14 18.07 -1.36
N ILE A 241 8.96 17.53 -2.24
CA ILE A 241 8.91 17.84 -3.69
C ILE A 241 7.53 17.43 -4.24
N THR A 242 7.05 16.23 -3.94
CA THR A 242 5.73 15.76 -4.37
C THR A 242 4.63 16.68 -3.86
N ALA A 243 4.68 17.10 -2.59
CA ALA A 243 3.70 18.02 -2.02
C ALA A 243 3.73 19.39 -2.72
N ILE A 244 4.92 19.98 -2.92
CA ILE A 244 5.09 21.27 -3.60
C ILE A 244 4.57 21.21 -5.03
N LEU A 245 4.96 20.18 -5.80
CA LEU A 245 4.49 20.00 -7.18
C LEU A 245 2.97 19.85 -7.23
N SER A 246 2.39 19.08 -6.29
CA SER A 246 0.95 18.87 -6.20
C SER A 246 0.20 20.15 -5.88
N PHE A 247 0.64 20.95 -4.91
CA PHE A 247 0.00 22.23 -4.58
C PHE A 247 0.17 23.26 -5.70
N THR A 248 1.33 23.26 -6.37
CA THR A 248 1.58 24.12 -7.54
C THR A 248 0.63 23.77 -8.68
N LEU A 249 0.50 22.48 -9.00
CA LEU A 249 -0.42 22.03 -10.03
C LEU A 249 -1.86 22.38 -9.66
N ALA A 250 -2.28 22.11 -8.41
CA ALA A 250 -3.62 22.45 -7.94
C ALA A 250 -3.91 23.97 -8.11
N LEU A 251 -2.95 24.84 -7.81
CA LEU A 251 -3.09 26.28 -7.98
C LEU A 251 -3.20 26.69 -9.46
N LEU A 252 -2.38 26.08 -10.32
CA LEU A 252 -2.42 26.34 -11.76
C LEU A 252 -3.74 25.88 -12.37
N GLU A 253 -4.18 24.66 -12.07
CA GLU A 253 -5.46 24.15 -12.57
C GLU A 253 -6.65 24.94 -12.04
N HIS A 254 -6.65 25.34 -10.77
CA HIS A 254 -7.70 26.16 -10.20
C HIS A 254 -7.86 27.51 -10.92
N ARG A 255 -6.76 28.06 -11.46
CA ARG A 255 -6.78 29.33 -12.21
C ARG A 255 -7.20 29.18 -13.67
N HIS A 256 -6.95 28.03 -14.28
CA HIS A 256 -7.07 27.84 -15.73
C HIS A 256 -8.16 26.86 -16.15
N SER A 257 -8.66 26.01 -15.24
CA SER A 257 -9.66 24.99 -15.53
C SER A 257 -11.01 25.35 -14.92
N SER A 258 -12.08 25.16 -15.69
CA SER A 258 -13.46 25.22 -15.18
C SER A 258 -13.87 23.95 -14.42
N ALA A 259 -13.19 22.82 -14.71
CA ALA A 259 -13.44 21.57 -14.01
C ALA A 259 -12.65 21.52 -12.68
N PRO A 260 -13.21 20.90 -11.63
CA PRO A 260 -12.56 20.84 -10.32
C PRO A 260 -11.43 19.79 -10.25
N THR A 261 -10.69 19.54 -11.35
CA THR A 261 -9.55 18.61 -11.41
C THR A 261 -8.43 18.99 -10.44
N TRP A 262 -8.27 20.29 -10.16
CA TRP A 262 -7.32 20.78 -9.17
C TRP A 262 -7.45 20.14 -7.78
N LEU A 263 -8.63 19.57 -7.45
CA LEU A 263 -8.85 18.84 -6.21
C LEU A 263 -8.06 17.52 -6.18
N LEU A 264 -7.74 16.93 -7.34
CA LEU A 264 -6.92 15.71 -7.42
C LEU A 264 -5.49 16.01 -7.00
N ALA A 265 -4.90 17.03 -7.60
CA ALA A 265 -3.57 17.50 -7.23
C ALA A 265 -3.53 17.96 -5.75
N LEU A 266 -4.55 18.67 -5.27
CA LEU A 266 -4.67 19.07 -3.86
C LEU A 266 -4.68 17.84 -2.93
N ALA A 267 -5.46 16.81 -3.26
CA ALA A 267 -5.51 15.57 -2.50
C ALA A 267 -4.14 14.88 -2.43
N CYS A 268 -3.41 14.83 -3.55
CA CYS A 268 -2.04 14.28 -3.59
C CYS A 268 -1.08 15.08 -2.69
N GLY A 269 -1.15 16.41 -2.73
CA GLY A 269 -0.32 17.28 -1.89
C GLY A 269 -0.60 17.09 -0.39
N CYS A 270 -1.87 17.01 -0.01
CA CYS A 270 -2.28 16.71 1.36
C CYS A 270 -1.79 15.31 1.79
N SER A 271 -1.94 14.28 0.94
CA SER A 271 -1.47 12.92 1.24
C SER A 271 0.04 12.86 1.45
N ALA A 272 0.82 13.49 0.56
CA ALA A 272 2.28 13.56 0.70
C ALA A 272 2.70 14.28 1.98
N SER A 273 2.02 15.37 2.33
CA SER A 273 2.27 16.13 3.57
C SER A 273 1.94 15.31 4.82
N LEU A 274 0.84 14.56 4.81
CA LEU A 274 0.45 13.68 5.91
C LEU A 274 1.44 12.52 6.09
N LEU A 275 1.92 11.90 5.01
CA LEU A 275 2.97 10.87 5.08
C LEU A 275 4.25 11.41 5.70
N LEU A 276 4.66 12.62 5.33
CA LEU A 276 5.82 13.28 5.92
C LEU A 276 5.61 13.56 7.42
N LEU A 277 4.42 14.05 7.80
CA LEU A 277 4.06 14.27 9.20
C LEU A 277 4.11 12.96 10.00
N LEU A 278 3.54 11.87 9.47
CA LEU A 278 3.62 10.55 10.09
C LEU A 278 5.07 10.08 10.25
N HIS A 279 5.93 10.37 9.28
CA HIS A 279 7.35 10.04 9.38
C HIS A 279 8.05 10.76 10.53
N THR A 280 7.70 12.01 10.81
CA THR A 280 8.24 12.74 11.98
C THR A 280 7.73 12.17 13.30
N GLN A 281 6.46 11.73 13.33
CA GLN A 281 5.80 11.21 14.53
C GLN A 281 5.95 9.68 14.73
N ARG A 282 6.64 8.98 13.83
CA ARG A 282 6.69 7.51 13.79
C ARG A 282 7.14 6.84 15.09
N ARG A 283 7.94 7.53 15.91
CA ARG A 283 8.45 7.00 17.18
C ARG A 283 7.40 6.92 18.29
N HIS A 284 6.28 7.64 18.13
CA HIS A 284 5.20 7.72 19.11
C HIS A 284 4.04 6.77 18.79
N LEU A 285 4.07 6.11 17.63
CA LEU A 285 2.99 5.24 17.15
C LEU A 285 3.44 3.78 17.14
N ALA A 286 2.54 2.88 17.56
CA ALA A 286 2.75 1.45 17.39
C ALA A 286 2.75 1.09 15.90
N ALA A 287 3.54 0.10 15.50
CA ALA A 287 3.76 -0.27 14.09
C ALA A 287 2.44 -0.50 13.32
N ILE A 288 1.47 -1.20 13.92
CA ILE A 288 0.17 -1.47 13.30
C ILE A 288 -0.64 -0.18 13.07
N HIS A 289 -0.59 0.76 14.02
CA HIS A 289 -1.27 2.06 13.88
C HIS A 289 -0.57 2.96 12.87
N LEU A 290 0.77 2.91 12.83
CA LEU A 290 1.56 3.69 11.87
C LEU A 290 1.27 3.25 10.43
N ARG A 291 1.16 1.94 10.18
CA ARG A 291 0.76 1.39 8.88
C ARG A 291 -0.65 1.83 8.49
N ALA A 292 -1.62 1.59 9.37
CA ALA A 292 -3.00 1.97 9.10
C ALA A 292 -3.14 3.49 8.89
N ALA A 293 -2.35 4.32 9.61
CA ALA A 293 -2.33 5.76 9.42
C ALA A 293 -1.70 6.18 8.08
N ALA A 294 -0.71 5.43 7.56
CA ALA A 294 -0.14 5.67 6.24
C ALA A 294 -1.19 5.48 5.13
N ASP A 295 -1.98 4.41 5.22
CA ASP A 295 -3.08 4.17 4.28
C ASP A 295 -4.23 5.19 4.46
N LEU A 296 -4.52 5.62 5.70
CA LEU A 296 -5.44 6.73 5.98
C LEU A 296 -4.98 8.05 5.35
N ALA A 297 -3.68 8.30 5.29
CA ALA A 297 -3.14 9.51 4.65
C ALA A 297 -3.48 9.58 3.14
N LEU A 298 -3.83 8.47 2.50
CA LEU A 298 -4.29 8.41 1.12
C LEU A 298 -5.80 8.61 0.99
N LEU A 299 -6.55 8.72 2.08
CA LEU A 299 -7.99 8.98 2.06
C LEU A 299 -8.34 10.48 2.05
N THR A 300 -7.40 11.36 1.71
CA THR A 300 -7.63 12.81 1.55
C THR A 300 -8.80 13.16 0.62
N PRO A 301 -9.12 12.40 -0.45
CA PRO A 301 -10.33 12.62 -1.23
C PRO A 301 -11.63 12.63 -0.39
N ALA A 302 -11.69 11.89 0.71
CA ALA A 302 -12.87 11.88 1.58
C ALA A 302 -13.12 13.25 2.21
N LEU A 303 -12.04 13.97 2.58
CA LEU A 303 -12.11 15.32 3.13
C LEU A 303 -12.50 16.36 2.08
N LEU A 304 -12.11 16.13 0.82
CA LEU A 304 -12.38 17.03 -0.30
C LEU A 304 -13.69 16.70 -1.05
N ALA A 305 -14.32 15.58 -0.73
CA ALA A 305 -15.57 15.12 -1.35
C ALA A 305 -16.72 16.15 -1.31
N PRO A 306 -16.93 16.92 -0.22
CA PRO A 306 -17.95 17.98 -0.21
C PRO A 306 -17.68 19.05 -1.25
N LEU A 307 -16.42 19.50 -1.40
CA LEU A 307 -16.01 20.48 -2.40
C LEU A 307 -16.23 19.95 -3.82
N ALA A 308 -15.83 18.70 -4.09
CA ALA A 308 -16.07 18.08 -5.38
C ALA A 308 -17.56 18.00 -5.76
N ARG A 309 -18.45 17.88 -4.78
CA ARG A 309 -19.91 17.91 -5.03
C ARG A 309 -20.45 19.28 -5.37
N VAL A 310 -19.87 20.32 -4.78
CA VAL A 310 -20.29 21.72 -5.02
C VAL A 310 -19.83 22.20 -6.39
N PHE A 311 -18.57 21.95 -6.75
CA PHE A 311 -17.98 22.42 -8.01
C PHE A 311 -18.34 21.56 -9.23
N ALA A 312 -18.85 20.36 -9.06
CA ALA A 312 -19.27 19.48 -10.16
C ALA A 312 -20.80 19.56 -10.46
N ARG A 313 -21.47 20.60 -9.96
CA ARG A 313 -22.84 21.00 -10.35
C ARG A 313 -22.76 21.99 -11.50
#